data_1df7105cead01d3fef64e317fd207356
#
_entry.id   1df7105cead01d3fef64e317fd207356
#
_cell.length_a   1.000
_cell.length_b   1.000
_cell.length_c   1.000
_cell.angle_alpha   90.00
_cell.angle_beta   90.00
_cell.angle_gamma   90.00
#
_symmetry.space_group_name_H-M   'P 1'
#
loop_
_entity.id
_entity.type
_entity.pdbx_description
1 polymer ?
#
loop_
_entity_poly.entity_id
_entity_poly.type
_entity_poly.pdbx_seq_one_letter_code
_entity_poly.pdbx_strand_id
1 'polypeptide(L)'
;MKPDEGSFKWGVTTSQSYFPKDNNEFFEGHEENMLDWIAPYSRTDTLESTLRGFLGRMLFSGDDVYKPVRVLSGGEKVRLMLARMMLFGSNVLVIDQPTNHLDLESITAVNNGVRDFKGTVLFASHDHEFVQTIATRIIEIREKGVLDKECTYDEFLEFRETYKG
;
A
#
# COMPACT_ATOMS: atom_id res chain seq x y z
N MET A 1 -9.85 6.68 12.97
CA MET A 1 -9.53 7.15 14.33
C MET A 1 -9.80 8.65 14.44
N LYS A 2 -10.30 9.11 15.57
CA LYS A 2 -10.32 10.55 15.90
C LYS A 2 -9.09 10.85 16.76
N PRO A 3 -8.45 12.02 16.62
CA PRO A 3 -7.37 12.39 17.52
C PRO A 3 -7.90 12.58 18.95
N ASP A 4 -7.08 12.21 19.94
CA ASP A 4 -7.43 12.42 21.36
C ASP A 4 -7.44 13.92 21.69
N GLU A 5 -6.49 14.65 21.12
CA GLU A 5 -6.39 16.11 21.21
C GLU A 5 -5.96 16.70 19.85
N GLY A 6 -6.25 17.99 19.66
CA GLY A 6 -5.90 18.70 18.43
C GLY A 6 -6.84 18.41 17.26
N SER A 7 -6.41 18.76 16.06
CA SER A 7 -7.16 18.56 14.82
C SER A 7 -6.23 18.35 13.65
N PHE A 8 -6.70 17.66 12.62
CA PHE A 8 -6.02 17.56 11.34
C PHE A 8 -6.98 17.89 10.20
N LYS A 9 -6.44 18.33 9.09
CA LYS A 9 -7.20 18.64 7.89
C LYS A 9 -6.44 18.15 6.64
N TRP A 10 -7.13 17.41 5.81
CA TRP A 10 -6.61 17.06 4.49
C TRP A 10 -6.67 18.28 3.55
N GLY A 11 -5.71 18.39 2.66
CA GLY A 11 -5.74 19.39 1.60
C GLY A 11 -6.98 19.22 0.70
N VAL A 12 -7.46 20.32 0.13
CA VAL A 12 -8.70 20.33 -0.69
C VAL A 12 -8.61 19.40 -1.91
N THR A 13 -7.41 19.24 -2.46
CA THR A 13 -7.16 18.39 -3.63
C THR A 13 -6.71 16.98 -3.28
N THR A 14 -6.64 16.62 -2.00
CA THR A 14 -6.22 15.28 -1.60
C THR A 14 -7.37 14.29 -1.66
N SER A 15 -7.09 13.14 -2.28
CA SER A 15 -7.92 11.95 -2.24
C SER A 15 -7.12 10.80 -1.63
N GLN A 16 -7.67 10.14 -0.62
CA GLN A 16 -6.95 9.14 0.12
C GLN A 16 -7.49 7.74 -0.18
N SER A 17 -6.59 6.75 -0.24
CA SER A 17 -6.91 5.33 -0.11
C SER A 17 -6.18 4.75 1.09
N TYR A 18 -6.87 3.96 1.87
CA TYR A 18 -6.33 3.30 3.06
C TYR A 18 -6.20 1.80 2.82
N PHE A 19 -5.02 1.28 3.10
CA PHE A 19 -4.69 -0.14 3.09
C PHE A 19 -4.56 -0.60 4.54
N PRO A 20 -5.57 -1.31 5.07
CA PRO A 20 -5.54 -1.78 6.45
C PRO A 20 -4.63 -3.00 6.61
N LYS A 21 -4.19 -3.24 7.84
CA LYS A 21 -3.38 -4.40 8.20
C LYS A 21 -4.07 -5.74 7.90
N ASP A 22 -5.38 -5.82 8.12
CA ASP A 22 -6.22 -6.96 7.73
C ASP A 22 -7.14 -6.57 6.57
N ASN A 23 -7.05 -7.32 5.48
CA ASN A 23 -7.80 -7.09 4.25
C ASN A 23 -8.88 -8.14 4.01
N ASN A 24 -9.04 -9.14 4.87
CA ASN A 24 -9.94 -10.28 4.62
C ASN A 24 -11.39 -9.84 4.41
N GLU A 25 -11.87 -8.86 5.17
CA GLU A 25 -13.23 -8.33 5.07
C GLU A 25 -13.61 -7.83 3.66
N PHE A 26 -12.63 -7.41 2.86
CA PHE A 26 -12.85 -6.93 1.50
C PHE A 26 -13.08 -8.05 0.47
N PHE A 27 -12.82 -9.30 0.88
CA PHE A 27 -12.90 -10.47 0.01
C PHE A 27 -13.98 -11.48 0.48
N GLU A 28 -14.42 -11.37 1.71
CA GLU A 28 -15.47 -12.23 2.27
C GLU A 28 -16.82 -12.01 1.58
N GLY A 29 -17.46 -13.10 1.18
CA GLY A 29 -18.77 -13.06 0.51
C GLY A 29 -18.70 -12.69 -0.97
N HIS A 30 -17.51 -12.48 -1.54
CA HIS A 30 -17.30 -12.17 -2.94
C HIS A 30 -17.01 -13.45 -3.75
N GLU A 31 -17.85 -13.75 -4.75
CA GLU A 31 -17.73 -14.93 -5.63
C GLU A 31 -17.19 -14.57 -7.02
N GLU A 32 -17.12 -13.27 -7.34
CA GLU A 32 -16.63 -12.76 -8.61
C GLU A 32 -15.12 -13.02 -8.79
N ASN A 33 -14.68 -13.03 -10.03
CA ASN A 33 -13.25 -13.08 -10.38
C ASN A 33 -12.56 -11.74 -10.14
N MET A 34 -11.22 -11.70 -10.25
CA MET A 34 -10.44 -10.49 -9.97
C MET A 34 -10.79 -9.32 -10.90
N LEU A 35 -11.09 -9.58 -12.18
CA LEU A 35 -11.44 -8.51 -13.14
C LEU A 35 -12.75 -7.84 -12.75
N ASP A 36 -13.77 -8.65 -12.47
CA ASP A 36 -15.09 -8.15 -12.08
C ASP A 36 -15.03 -7.45 -10.71
N TRP A 37 -14.22 -7.98 -9.78
CA TRP A 37 -14.05 -7.39 -8.46
C TRP A 37 -13.36 -6.04 -8.50
N ILE A 38 -12.35 -5.86 -9.38
CA ILE A 38 -11.56 -4.61 -9.45
C ILE A 38 -12.23 -3.55 -10.33
N ALA A 39 -13.04 -3.94 -11.32
CA ALA A 39 -13.64 -3.04 -12.31
C ALA A 39 -14.42 -1.85 -11.73
N PRO A 40 -15.25 -2.00 -10.66
CA PRO A 40 -16.01 -0.89 -10.07
C PRO A 40 -15.13 0.23 -9.49
N TYR A 41 -13.84 -0.04 -9.24
CA TYR A 41 -12.89 0.93 -8.69
C TYR A 41 -12.15 1.73 -9.75
N SER A 42 -12.30 1.40 -11.03
CA SER A 42 -11.72 2.18 -12.12
C SER A 42 -12.51 3.48 -12.34
N ARG A 43 -11.79 4.60 -12.26
CA ARG A 43 -12.39 5.92 -12.52
C ARG A 43 -12.34 6.32 -13.98
N THR A 44 -11.46 5.72 -14.76
CA THR A 44 -11.17 6.19 -16.11
C THR A 44 -11.55 5.21 -17.20
N ASP A 45 -11.35 3.93 -16.97
CA ASP A 45 -11.53 2.92 -18.01
C ASP A 45 -11.74 1.54 -17.40
N THR A 46 -12.79 0.86 -17.82
CA THR A 46 -13.13 -0.51 -17.41
C THR A 46 -12.81 -1.55 -18.49
N LEU A 47 -12.08 -1.16 -19.55
CA LEU A 47 -11.62 -2.12 -20.55
C LEU A 47 -10.78 -3.21 -19.91
N GLU A 48 -11.05 -4.44 -20.27
CA GLU A 48 -10.34 -5.61 -19.72
C GLU A 48 -8.82 -5.48 -19.88
N SER A 49 -8.36 -4.94 -21.01
CA SER A 49 -6.92 -4.73 -21.24
C SER A 49 -6.26 -3.78 -20.22
N THR A 50 -6.97 -2.73 -19.82
CA THR A 50 -6.52 -1.78 -18.80
C THR A 50 -6.47 -2.46 -17.43
N LEU A 51 -7.53 -3.18 -17.05
CA LEU A 51 -7.59 -3.90 -15.79
C LEU A 51 -6.50 -4.97 -15.69
N ARG A 52 -6.31 -5.74 -16.78
CA ARG A 52 -5.21 -6.72 -16.88
C ARG A 52 -3.83 -6.07 -16.76
N GLY A 53 -3.64 -4.86 -17.28
CA GLY A 53 -2.41 -4.09 -17.13
C GLY A 53 -2.11 -3.73 -15.66
N PHE A 54 -3.12 -3.38 -14.88
CA PHE A 54 -2.98 -3.14 -13.44
C PHE A 54 -2.68 -4.44 -12.67
N LEU A 55 -3.42 -5.51 -12.97
CA LEU A 55 -3.21 -6.81 -12.36
C LEU A 55 -1.83 -7.39 -12.73
N GLY A 56 -1.39 -7.22 -13.96
CA GLY A 56 -0.06 -7.67 -14.41
C GLY A 56 1.10 -7.00 -13.67
N ARG A 57 0.98 -5.72 -13.31
CA ARG A 57 1.96 -5.03 -12.46
C ARG A 57 2.04 -5.63 -11.06
N MET A 58 0.97 -6.27 -10.61
CA MET A 58 0.90 -7.00 -9.34
C MET A 58 1.14 -8.50 -9.52
N LEU A 59 1.80 -8.90 -10.62
CA LEU A 59 2.18 -10.28 -10.94
C LEU A 59 1.01 -11.26 -11.10
N PHE A 60 -0.17 -10.77 -11.48
CA PHE A 60 -1.25 -11.64 -11.94
C PHE A 60 -1.17 -11.79 -13.46
N SER A 61 -1.10 -13.00 -13.95
CA SER A 61 -0.89 -13.27 -15.38
C SER A 61 -1.83 -14.33 -15.92
N GLY A 62 -2.03 -14.33 -17.24
CA GLY A 62 -2.80 -15.34 -17.93
C GLY A 62 -4.20 -15.51 -17.36
N ASP A 63 -4.54 -16.74 -16.96
CA ASP A 63 -5.85 -17.11 -16.43
C ASP A 63 -6.02 -16.84 -14.93
N ASP A 64 -4.97 -16.40 -14.23
CA ASP A 64 -5.07 -16.05 -12.81
C ASP A 64 -6.15 -15.01 -12.55
N VAL A 65 -6.32 -14.06 -13.47
CA VAL A 65 -7.30 -12.98 -13.34
C VAL A 65 -8.75 -13.44 -13.30
N TYR A 66 -9.02 -14.67 -13.69
CA TYR A 66 -10.34 -15.30 -13.64
C TYR A 66 -10.59 -16.11 -12.36
N LYS A 67 -9.59 -16.22 -11.46
CA LYS A 67 -9.80 -16.87 -10.16
C LYS A 67 -10.80 -16.07 -9.32
N PRO A 68 -11.76 -16.73 -8.65
CA PRO A 68 -12.62 -16.09 -7.67
C PRO A 68 -11.80 -15.45 -6.55
N VAL A 69 -12.13 -14.22 -6.16
CA VAL A 69 -11.33 -13.49 -5.16
C VAL A 69 -11.33 -14.14 -3.77
N ARG A 70 -12.36 -14.93 -3.46
CA ARG A 70 -12.45 -15.67 -2.18
C ARG A 70 -11.37 -16.74 -1.98
N VAL A 71 -10.83 -17.31 -3.08
CA VAL A 71 -9.84 -18.40 -3.00
C VAL A 71 -8.39 -17.90 -3.01
N LEU A 72 -8.18 -16.59 -3.09
CA LEU A 72 -6.87 -15.99 -3.13
C LEU A 72 -6.09 -16.23 -1.82
N SER A 73 -4.80 -16.52 -1.95
CA SER A 73 -3.87 -16.53 -0.83
C SER A 73 -3.74 -15.14 -0.18
N GLY A 74 -3.18 -15.06 1.02
CA GLY A 74 -2.94 -13.79 1.70
C GLY A 74 -2.12 -12.81 0.85
N GLY A 75 -1.05 -13.30 0.21
CA GLY A 75 -0.20 -12.49 -0.66
C GLY A 75 -0.94 -12.01 -1.92
N GLU A 76 -1.75 -12.86 -2.55
CA GLU A 76 -2.58 -12.47 -3.69
C GLU A 76 -3.62 -11.40 -3.29
N LYS A 77 -4.26 -11.54 -2.13
CA LYS A 77 -5.20 -10.53 -1.60
C LYS A 77 -4.53 -9.17 -1.41
N VAL A 78 -3.35 -9.14 -0.82
CA VAL A 78 -2.56 -7.91 -0.62
C VAL A 78 -2.23 -7.26 -1.97
N ARG A 79 -1.73 -8.03 -2.94
CA ARG A 79 -1.40 -7.54 -4.29
C ARG A 79 -2.65 -7.02 -5.03
N LEU A 80 -3.78 -7.73 -4.93
CA LEU A 80 -5.03 -7.31 -5.56
C LEU A 80 -5.59 -6.03 -4.91
N MET A 81 -5.52 -5.92 -3.58
CA MET A 81 -5.93 -4.73 -2.85
C MET A 81 -5.09 -3.51 -3.25
N LEU A 82 -3.78 -3.67 -3.42
CA LEU A 82 -2.90 -2.60 -3.88
C LEU A 82 -3.24 -2.19 -5.32
N ALA A 83 -3.48 -3.15 -6.22
CA ALA A 83 -3.93 -2.88 -7.58
C ALA A 83 -5.22 -2.03 -7.59
N ARG A 84 -6.20 -2.39 -6.74
CA ARG A 84 -7.44 -1.63 -6.55
C ARG A 84 -7.19 -0.18 -6.13
N MET A 85 -6.32 0.03 -5.13
CA MET A 85 -6.01 1.38 -4.64
C MET A 85 -5.36 2.25 -5.72
N MET A 86 -4.45 1.67 -6.49
CA MET A 86 -3.81 2.36 -7.61
C MET A 86 -4.80 2.67 -8.74
N LEU A 87 -5.69 1.73 -9.04
CA LEU A 87 -6.74 1.91 -10.06
C LEU A 87 -7.75 2.99 -9.67
N PHE A 88 -8.07 3.10 -8.38
CA PHE A 88 -8.95 4.13 -7.84
C PHE A 88 -8.40 5.56 -8.06
N GLY A 89 -7.09 5.71 -8.31
CA GLY A 89 -6.47 6.98 -8.67
C GLY A 89 -6.44 8.00 -7.54
N SER A 90 -6.39 7.55 -6.28
CA SER A 90 -6.08 8.44 -5.16
C SER A 90 -4.68 9.01 -5.30
N ASN A 91 -4.46 10.24 -4.84
CA ASN A 91 -3.13 10.85 -4.84
C ASN A 91 -2.39 10.72 -3.50
N VAL A 92 -3.04 10.12 -2.49
CA VAL A 92 -2.44 9.75 -1.21
C VAL A 92 -2.78 8.30 -0.88
N LEU A 93 -1.77 7.48 -0.64
CA LEU A 93 -1.92 6.12 -0.10
C LEU A 93 -1.50 6.12 1.37
N VAL A 94 -2.34 5.56 2.22
CA VAL A 94 -2.03 5.28 3.63
C VAL A 94 -1.97 3.76 3.79
N ILE A 95 -0.80 3.22 4.13
CA ILE A 95 -0.54 1.78 4.11
C ILE A 95 -0.04 1.33 5.49
N ASP A 96 -0.72 0.36 6.08
CA ASP A 96 -0.35 -0.20 7.37
C ASP A 96 0.17 -1.64 7.21
N GLN A 97 1.47 -1.85 7.43
CA GLN A 97 2.14 -3.15 7.47
C GLN A 97 1.91 -4.02 6.21
N PRO A 98 2.17 -3.52 4.98
CA PRO A 98 1.76 -4.20 3.74
C PRO A 98 2.55 -5.48 3.44
N THR A 99 3.71 -5.68 4.07
CA THR A 99 4.60 -6.83 3.82
C THR A 99 4.46 -7.95 4.82
N ASN A 100 3.60 -7.80 5.84
CA ASN A 100 3.43 -8.82 6.88
C ASN A 100 2.89 -10.13 6.32
N HIS A 101 3.57 -11.23 6.66
CA HIS A 101 3.21 -12.60 6.28
C HIS A 101 3.18 -12.86 4.76
N LEU A 102 3.86 -12.03 3.97
CA LEU A 102 3.98 -12.23 2.53
C LEU A 102 5.19 -13.10 2.18
N ASP A 103 5.07 -13.83 1.08
CA ASP A 103 6.21 -14.45 0.41
C ASP A 103 7.08 -13.41 -0.31
N LEU A 104 8.28 -13.78 -0.69
CA LEU A 104 9.26 -12.89 -1.29
C LEU A 104 8.78 -12.28 -2.62
N GLU A 105 8.03 -13.04 -3.42
CA GLU A 105 7.47 -12.58 -4.68
C GLU A 105 6.43 -11.48 -4.46
N SER A 106 5.52 -11.69 -3.51
CA SER A 106 4.50 -10.71 -3.13
C SER A 106 5.13 -9.44 -2.54
N ILE A 107 6.17 -9.55 -1.69
CA ILE A 107 6.92 -8.40 -1.16
C ILE A 107 7.51 -7.59 -2.33
N THR A 108 8.15 -8.26 -3.30
CA THR A 108 8.74 -7.61 -4.46
C THR A 108 7.68 -6.87 -5.29
N ALA A 109 6.52 -7.49 -5.53
CA ALA A 109 5.43 -6.86 -6.28
C ALA A 109 4.88 -5.63 -5.56
N VAL A 110 4.65 -5.72 -4.24
CA VAL A 110 4.19 -4.61 -3.40
C VAL A 110 5.20 -3.47 -3.41
N ASN A 111 6.49 -3.78 -3.25
CA ASN A 111 7.58 -2.81 -3.26
C ASN A 111 7.62 -2.04 -4.59
N ASN A 112 7.61 -2.75 -5.71
CA ASN A 112 7.60 -2.14 -7.04
C ASN A 112 6.35 -1.29 -7.27
N GLY A 113 5.18 -1.77 -6.89
CA GLY A 113 3.92 -1.03 -7.03
C GLY A 113 3.93 0.27 -6.23
N VAL A 114 4.38 0.23 -4.98
CA VAL A 114 4.46 1.43 -4.13
C VAL A 114 5.51 2.41 -4.64
N ARG A 115 6.68 1.93 -5.06
CA ARG A 115 7.75 2.76 -5.62
C ARG A 115 7.31 3.50 -6.89
N ASP A 116 6.54 2.83 -7.75
CA ASP A 116 6.08 3.40 -9.03
C ASP A 116 4.87 4.33 -8.87
N PHE A 117 4.28 4.39 -7.68
CA PHE A 117 3.15 5.28 -7.40
C PHE A 117 3.59 6.75 -7.48
N LYS A 118 2.81 7.58 -8.19
CA LYS A 118 3.16 8.99 -8.48
C LYS A 118 2.65 9.99 -7.44
N GLY A 119 1.93 9.52 -6.43
CA GLY A 119 1.40 10.35 -5.34
C GLY A 119 2.24 10.27 -4.07
N THR A 120 1.66 10.73 -2.98
CA THR A 120 2.24 10.62 -1.64
C THR A 120 1.89 9.28 -1.02
N VAL A 121 2.88 8.61 -0.45
CA VAL A 121 2.67 7.37 0.33
C VAL A 121 3.04 7.64 1.78
N LEU A 122 2.07 7.42 2.67
CA LEU A 122 2.30 7.37 4.11
C LEU A 122 2.17 5.91 4.55
N PHE A 123 3.23 5.34 5.10
CA PHE A 123 3.20 3.94 5.49
C PHE A 123 3.87 3.67 6.83
N ALA A 124 3.45 2.60 7.48
CA ALA A 124 4.12 1.99 8.60
C ALA A 124 4.59 0.59 8.20
N SER A 125 5.85 0.25 8.47
CA SER A 125 6.40 -1.08 8.21
C SER A 125 7.53 -1.40 9.19
N HIS A 126 7.70 -2.69 9.50
CA HIS A 126 8.85 -3.23 10.23
C HIS A 126 9.88 -3.88 9.29
N ASP A 127 9.57 -3.95 8.01
CA ASP A 127 10.44 -4.51 6.98
C ASP A 127 11.51 -3.48 6.60
N HIS A 128 12.76 -3.76 6.98
CA HIS A 128 13.91 -2.88 6.72
C HIS A 128 14.09 -2.61 5.22
N GLU A 129 14.02 -3.65 4.39
CA GLU A 129 14.23 -3.56 2.94
C GLU A 129 13.14 -2.71 2.29
N PHE A 130 11.88 -2.92 2.71
CA PHE A 130 10.75 -2.12 2.23
C PHE A 130 10.93 -0.64 2.59
N VAL A 131 11.26 -0.33 3.85
CA VAL A 131 11.46 1.06 4.30
C VAL A 131 12.64 1.70 3.57
N GLN A 132 13.78 0.99 3.46
CA GLN A 132 14.98 1.48 2.79
C GLN A 132 14.74 1.81 1.30
N THR A 133 13.91 1.01 0.61
CA THR A 133 13.66 1.17 -0.81
C THR A 133 12.64 2.26 -1.12
N ILE A 134 11.67 2.50 -0.22
CA ILE A 134 10.51 3.36 -0.47
C ILE A 134 10.62 4.71 0.24
N ALA A 135 11.12 4.74 1.48
CA ALA A 135 11.07 5.94 2.29
C ALA A 135 12.03 7.02 1.79
N THR A 136 11.52 8.24 1.67
CA THR A 136 12.28 9.46 1.41
C THR A 136 12.27 10.40 2.62
N ARG A 137 11.42 10.12 3.58
CA ARG A 137 11.27 10.86 4.84
C ARG A 137 10.81 9.89 5.92
N ILE A 138 11.42 9.98 7.09
CA ILE A 138 11.13 9.09 8.23
C ILE A 138 10.66 9.92 9.41
N ILE A 139 9.56 9.48 9.99
CA ILE A 139 8.96 10.09 11.18
C ILE A 139 8.93 9.02 12.27
N GLU A 140 9.75 9.16 13.29
CA GLU A 140 9.76 8.30 14.47
C GLU A 140 9.03 8.98 15.63
N ILE A 141 7.98 8.33 16.12
CA ILE A 141 7.22 8.78 17.29
C ILE A 141 7.86 8.17 18.54
N ARG A 142 8.23 9.02 19.50
CA ARG A 142 8.86 8.65 20.76
C ARG A 142 8.03 9.13 21.96
N GLU A 143 8.31 8.62 23.15
CA GLU A 143 7.64 9.08 24.39
C GLU A 143 7.77 10.57 24.64
N LYS A 144 8.89 11.18 24.23
CA LYS A 144 9.20 12.61 24.47
C LYS A 144 9.27 13.43 23.18
N GLY A 145 8.48 13.09 22.18
CA GLY A 145 8.40 13.89 20.95
C GLY A 145 8.51 13.08 19.66
N VAL A 146 8.82 13.77 18.59
CA VAL A 146 8.89 13.20 17.23
C VAL A 146 10.22 13.54 16.62
N LEU A 147 10.90 12.55 16.03
CA LEU A 147 12.00 12.77 15.11
C LEU A 147 11.45 12.72 13.68
N ASP A 148 11.75 13.74 12.91
CA ASP A 148 11.29 13.89 11.53
C ASP A 148 12.49 14.28 10.67
N LYS A 149 12.83 13.44 9.69
CA LYS A 149 14.01 13.64 8.85
C LYS A 149 13.78 13.16 7.41
N GLU A 150 14.16 13.99 6.46
CA GLU A 150 14.24 13.62 5.04
C GLU A 150 15.60 12.92 4.80
N CYS A 151 15.56 11.60 4.72
CA CYS A 151 16.73 10.74 4.52
C CYS A 151 16.30 9.31 4.18
N THR A 152 17.24 8.47 3.78
CA THR A 152 17.07 7.03 3.67
C THR A 152 16.98 6.39 5.06
N TYR A 153 16.53 5.13 5.12
CA TYR A 153 16.41 4.45 6.41
C TYR A 153 17.75 4.19 7.09
N ASP A 154 18.77 3.83 6.33
CA ASP A 154 20.11 3.61 6.89
C ASP A 154 20.71 4.91 7.47
N GLU A 155 20.59 6.03 6.73
CA GLU A 155 21.02 7.35 7.24
C GLU A 155 20.22 7.76 8.49
N PHE A 156 18.96 7.37 8.57
CA PHE A 156 18.15 7.62 9.76
C PHE A 156 18.64 6.82 10.97
N LEU A 157 19.01 5.55 10.77
CA LEU A 157 19.55 4.71 11.85
C LEU A 157 20.85 5.26 12.40
N GLU A 158 21.78 5.67 11.54
CA GLU A 158 23.02 6.33 11.94
C GLU A 158 22.75 7.62 12.74
N PHE A 159 21.86 8.47 12.24
CA PHE A 159 21.46 9.69 12.94
C PHE A 159 20.83 9.40 14.31
N ARG A 160 19.96 8.38 14.37
CA ARG A 160 19.28 7.97 15.61
C ARG A 160 20.25 7.54 16.72
N GLU A 161 21.35 6.85 16.36
CA GLU A 161 22.40 6.44 17.31
C GLU A 161 23.13 7.63 17.90
N THR A 162 23.33 8.70 17.14
CA THR A 162 23.99 9.92 17.58
C THR A 162 23.06 10.84 18.37
N TYR A 163 21.75 10.75 18.11
CA TYR A 163 20.73 11.57 18.75
C TYR A 163 20.23 10.95 20.05
N LYS A 164 21.00 11.05 21.11
CA LYS A 164 20.63 10.70 22.48
C LYS A 164 19.93 11.91 23.14
N GLY A 165 18.71 12.20 22.70
CA GLY A 165 17.88 13.25 23.28
C GLY A 165 17.02 12.76 24.44
#